data_08d55854179e3596e790d9c8c0c98945
#
_entry.id   08d55854179e3596e790d9c8c0c98945
#
_cell.length_a   1.000
_cell.length_b   1.000
_cell.length_c   1.000
_cell.angle_alpha   90.00
_cell.angle_beta   90.00
_cell.angle_gamma   90.00
#
_symmetry.space_group_name_H-M   'P 1'
#
loop_
_entity.id
_entity.type
_entity.pdbx_description
1 polymer ?
#
loop_
_entity_poly.entity_id
_entity_poly.type
_entity_poly.pdbx_seq_one_letter_code
_entity_poly.pdbx_strand_id
1 'polypeptide(L)'
;MNLRKLTGVTIAAVLALPMFASGANAYELVIPSLDYRTGAYGPNGIPVANGYTDYLTMLNERDGGINGVKIKNVTCETGYNTKKGVECYEKIKNTPPSGALVVQPLSTGITYQLIPKASVDEVPIFSMGYGRTSAANGKVFPWVFNFPATYWSQATALVQYIADQEGGLDALKGKKIYLVYHNSAYGKEPLRTLEAMAEKFGYEFRGLPVDHPGQEQKATWLQIRKEKPDWVLMWGWGVMNQVAIKEAASIRYPMDHFIGVWWSGSENDVMPAGDAADGYLSGAFHAGGGGFPAHDDIRKYVYDKGLGKGDRDRIGE
;
A
#
# COMPACT_ATOMS: atom_id res chain seq x y z
N MET A 1 -56.71 -54.65 62.12
CA MET A 1 -56.51 -53.23 61.97
C MET A 1 -55.25 -53.04 61.13
N ASN A 2 -55.41 -52.93 59.81
CA ASN A 2 -54.31 -52.93 58.84
C ASN A 2 -54.22 -51.59 58.17
N LEU A 3 -53.12 -50.85 58.40
CA LEU A 3 -52.76 -49.66 57.70
C LEU A 3 -52.18 -50.02 56.34
N ARG A 4 -52.81 -49.59 55.26
CA ARG A 4 -52.26 -49.66 53.93
C ARG A 4 -51.37 -48.44 53.68
N LYS A 5 -50.10 -48.65 53.33
CA LYS A 5 -49.16 -47.66 52.87
C LYS A 5 -49.45 -47.35 51.38
N LEU A 6 -49.77 -46.09 51.09
CA LEU A 6 -49.79 -45.55 49.71
C LEU A 6 -48.40 -45.05 49.40
N THR A 7 -47.76 -45.66 48.41
CA THR A 7 -46.53 -45.18 47.75
C THR A 7 -46.92 -44.23 46.61
N GLY A 8 -46.61 -42.93 46.80
CA GLY A 8 -46.78 -41.95 45.77
C GLY A 8 -45.60 -42.00 44.76
N VAL A 9 -45.89 -42.22 43.48
CA VAL A 9 -44.95 -42.13 42.40
C VAL A 9 -44.97 -40.68 41.88
N THR A 10 -43.88 -39.94 42.10
CA THR A 10 -43.67 -38.61 41.55
C THR A 10 -43.10 -38.71 40.15
N ILE A 11 -43.91 -38.42 39.13
CA ILE A 11 -43.44 -38.33 37.75
C ILE A 11 -42.85 -36.90 37.55
N ALA A 12 -41.50 -36.84 37.45
CA ALA A 12 -40.83 -35.59 37.06
C ALA A 12 -40.93 -35.42 35.51
N ALA A 13 -41.79 -34.53 35.09
CA ALA A 13 -41.84 -34.13 33.67
C ALA A 13 -40.64 -33.22 33.35
N VAL A 14 -39.67 -33.76 32.61
CA VAL A 14 -38.56 -32.99 32.05
C VAL A 14 -39.09 -32.22 30.84
N LEU A 15 -39.35 -30.92 31.02
CA LEU A 15 -39.62 -29.99 29.93
C LEU A 15 -38.32 -29.79 29.13
N ALA A 16 -38.15 -30.52 28.04
CA ALA A 16 -37.16 -30.19 27.02
C ALA A 16 -37.58 -28.93 26.28
N LEU A 17 -37.00 -27.79 26.65
CA LEU A 17 -37.08 -26.57 25.87
C LEU A 17 -36.32 -26.77 24.56
N PRO A 18 -36.92 -26.62 23.39
CA PRO A 18 -36.20 -26.62 22.15
C PRO A 18 -35.26 -25.39 22.15
N MET A 19 -33.93 -25.59 22.20
CA MET A 19 -32.97 -24.59 21.84
C MET A 19 -33.18 -24.29 20.36
N PHE A 20 -33.94 -23.25 20.04
CA PHE A 20 -33.85 -22.63 18.75
C PHE A 20 -32.43 -22.04 18.66
N ALA A 21 -31.54 -22.79 18.03
CA ALA A 21 -30.33 -22.22 17.47
C ALA A 21 -30.81 -21.21 16.42
N SER A 22 -31.05 -19.98 16.83
CA SER A 22 -31.14 -18.86 15.92
C SER A 22 -29.81 -18.87 15.16
N GLY A 23 -29.84 -19.28 13.90
CA GLY A 23 -28.74 -19.03 12.98
C GLY A 23 -28.57 -17.51 12.91
N ALA A 24 -27.85 -16.96 13.88
CA ALA A 24 -27.36 -15.60 13.77
C ALA A 24 -26.50 -15.60 12.49
N ASN A 25 -26.96 -14.95 11.44
CA ASN A 25 -26.07 -14.59 10.36
C ASN A 25 -24.86 -13.95 11.02
N ALA A 26 -23.73 -14.70 11.01
CA ALA A 26 -22.54 -14.24 11.68
C ALA A 26 -22.20 -12.88 11.07
N TYR A 27 -22.24 -11.83 11.88
CA TYR A 27 -21.87 -10.50 11.45
C TYR A 27 -20.40 -10.56 11.00
N GLU A 28 -20.12 -10.07 9.79
CA GLU A 28 -18.77 -10.04 9.23
C GLU A 28 -18.35 -8.59 9.00
N LEU A 29 -17.09 -8.30 9.24
CA LEU A 29 -16.47 -7.02 8.90
C LEU A 29 -16.07 -7.05 7.42
N VAL A 30 -16.74 -6.29 6.58
CA VAL A 30 -16.39 -6.20 5.16
C VAL A 30 -15.23 -5.23 4.98
N ILE A 31 -14.07 -5.77 4.62
CA ILE A 31 -12.83 -5.00 4.35
C ILE A 31 -12.42 -5.28 2.89
N PRO A 32 -12.86 -4.46 1.94
CA PRO A 32 -12.52 -4.64 0.53
C PRO A 32 -11.16 -4.07 0.16
N SER A 33 -10.61 -4.58 -0.96
CA SER A 33 -9.46 -3.97 -1.64
C SER A 33 -9.72 -3.80 -3.15
N LEU A 34 -9.18 -2.71 -3.70
CA LEU A 34 -9.23 -2.40 -5.12
C LEU A 34 -7.91 -2.84 -5.76
N ASP A 35 -7.82 -4.11 -6.10
CA ASP A 35 -6.59 -4.75 -6.58
C ASP A 35 -6.23 -4.33 -8.01
N TYR A 36 -4.96 -4.54 -8.40
CA TYR A 36 -4.48 -4.41 -9.77
C TYR A 36 -3.49 -5.54 -10.08
N ARG A 37 -4.05 -6.73 -10.25
CA ARG A 37 -3.30 -7.97 -10.55
C ARG A 37 -2.98 -8.14 -12.03
N THR A 38 -3.55 -7.29 -12.88
CA THR A 38 -3.42 -7.34 -14.34
C THR A 38 -2.81 -6.06 -14.90
N GLY A 39 -2.33 -6.14 -16.16
CA GLY A 39 -1.73 -5.00 -16.85
C GLY A 39 -0.27 -4.75 -16.46
N ALA A 40 0.25 -3.58 -16.87
CA ALA A 40 1.67 -3.24 -16.74
C ALA A 40 2.20 -3.18 -15.30
N TYR A 41 1.30 -2.99 -14.33
CA TYR A 41 1.64 -2.88 -12.91
C TYR A 41 1.34 -4.15 -12.11
N GLY A 42 0.82 -5.20 -12.76
CA GLY A 42 0.55 -6.51 -12.14
C GLY A 42 1.73 -7.10 -11.37
N PRO A 43 2.98 -7.02 -11.86
CA PRO A 43 4.15 -7.54 -11.13
C PRO A 43 4.30 -7.01 -9.70
N ASN A 44 3.94 -5.74 -9.45
CA ASN A 44 3.91 -5.16 -8.10
C ASN A 44 2.54 -5.33 -7.43
N GLY A 45 1.45 -5.29 -8.20
CA GLY A 45 0.09 -5.40 -7.68
C GLY A 45 -0.26 -6.77 -7.13
N ILE A 46 0.28 -7.84 -7.71
CA ILE A 46 0.04 -9.21 -7.25
C ILE A 46 0.58 -9.44 -5.83
N PRO A 47 1.87 -9.16 -5.52
CA PRO A 47 2.39 -9.37 -4.18
C PRO A 47 1.72 -8.44 -3.15
N VAL A 48 1.45 -7.17 -3.48
CA VAL A 48 0.70 -6.26 -2.58
C VAL A 48 -0.69 -6.82 -2.24
N ALA A 49 -1.44 -7.27 -3.24
CA ALA A 49 -2.78 -7.83 -3.05
C ALA A 49 -2.75 -9.17 -2.31
N ASN A 50 -1.71 -10.00 -2.54
CA ASN A 50 -1.52 -11.25 -1.78
C ASN A 50 -1.23 -10.94 -0.32
N GLY A 51 -0.24 -10.09 -0.01
CA GLY A 51 0.11 -9.76 1.37
C GLY A 51 -1.07 -9.18 2.14
N TYR A 52 -1.85 -8.31 1.52
CA TYR A 52 -3.07 -7.77 2.12
C TYR A 52 -4.12 -8.85 2.43
N THR A 53 -4.42 -9.70 1.46
CA THR A 53 -5.39 -10.79 1.61
C THR A 53 -4.92 -11.83 2.62
N ASP A 54 -3.64 -12.22 2.55
CA ASP A 54 -3.05 -13.22 3.43
C ASP A 54 -3.04 -12.74 4.88
N TYR A 55 -2.74 -11.46 5.13
CA TYR A 55 -2.79 -10.90 6.48
C TYR A 55 -4.22 -10.93 7.06
N LEU A 56 -5.22 -10.51 6.30
CA LEU A 56 -6.62 -10.58 6.75
C LEU A 56 -7.10 -12.03 6.96
N THR A 57 -6.66 -12.94 6.11
CA THR A 57 -6.92 -14.38 6.28
C THR A 57 -6.24 -14.91 7.52
N MET A 58 -4.99 -14.52 7.78
CA MET A 58 -4.27 -14.91 9.00
C MET A 58 -5.01 -14.44 10.26
N LEU A 59 -5.50 -13.21 10.30
CA LEU A 59 -6.31 -12.73 11.44
C LEU A 59 -7.56 -13.59 11.66
N ASN A 60 -8.23 -14.01 10.58
CA ASN A 60 -9.36 -14.90 10.68
C ASN A 60 -9.00 -16.28 11.23
N GLU A 61 -7.87 -16.82 10.79
CA GLU A 61 -7.46 -18.19 11.10
C GLU A 61 -6.72 -18.32 12.44
N ARG A 62 -5.95 -17.29 12.81
CA ARG A 62 -5.20 -17.25 14.06
C ARG A 62 -6.05 -16.75 15.23
N ASP A 63 -6.76 -15.63 15.01
CA ASP A 63 -7.41 -14.86 16.08
C ASP A 63 -8.94 -14.97 16.07
N GLY A 64 -9.51 -15.67 15.07
CA GLY A 64 -10.97 -15.71 14.90
C GLY A 64 -11.58 -14.43 14.31
N GLY A 65 -10.75 -13.55 13.75
CA GLY A 65 -11.10 -12.23 13.24
C GLY A 65 -10.75 -11.11 14.22
N ILE A 66 -11.41 -9.99 14.14
CA ILE A 66 -11.22 -8.84 15.04
C ILE A 66 -12.24 -8.92 16.16
N ASN A 67 -11.79 -9.06 17.40
CA ASN A 67 -12.66 -9.26 18.57
C ASN A 67 -13.69 -10.40 18.38
N GLY A 68 -13.29 -11.50 17.73
CA GLY A 68 -14.16 -12.63 17.43
C GLY A 68 -15.10 -12.46 16.25
N VAL A 69 -15.04 -11.32 15.54
CA VAL A 69 -15.82 -11.05 14.34
C VAL A 69 -14.98 -11.33 13.10
N LYS A 70 -15.45 -12.26 12.26
CA LYS A 70 -14.73 -12.61 11.01
C LYS A 70 -14.65 -11.46 10.04
N ILE A 71 -13.56 -11.41 9.30
CA ILE A 71 -13.32 -10.45 8.23
C ILE A 71 -13.75 -11.08 6.90
N LYS A 72 -14.57 -10.37 6.14
CA LYS A 72 -14.91 -10.69 4.76
C LYS A 72 -14.10 -9.77 3.85
N ASN A 73 -13.02 -10.30 3.27
CA ASN A 73 -12.27 -9.59 2.25
C ASN A 73 -12.95 -9.74 0.88
N VAL A 74 -13.28 -8.61 0.26
CA VAL A 74 -13.89 -8.54 -1.07
C VAL A 74 -12.95 -7.79 -1.99
N THR A 75 -12.51 -8.43 -3.06
CA THR A 75 -11.57 -7.84 -4.00
C THR A 75 -12.26 -7.42 -5.29
N CYS A 76 -11.78 -6.35 -5.90
CA CYS A 76 -12.23 -5.91 -7.22
C CYS A 76 -11.03 -5.48 -8.06
N GLU A 77 -10.89 -6.10 -9.25
CA GLU A 77 -9.77 -5.87 -10.16
C GLU A 77 -9.91 -4.56 -10.94
N THR A 78 -8.98 -3.65 -10.74
CA THR A 78 -8.97 -2.31 -11.37
C THR A 78 -8.03 -2.21 -12.57
N GLY A 79 -7.04 -3.09 -12.70
CA GLY A 79 -5.94 -2.95 -13.68
C GLY A 79 -5.17 -1.64 -13.52
N TYR A 80 -5.15 -1.06 -12.31
CA TYR A 80 -4.57 0.26 -12.02
C TYR A 80 -5.25 1.42 -12.78
N ASN A 81 -6.48 1.21 -13.25
CA ASN A 81 -7.25 2.19 -14.00
C ASN A 81 -8.20 2.97 -13.08
N THR A 82 -8.10 4.29 -13.09
CA THR A 82 -8.86 5.17 -12.20
C THR A 82 -10.38 5.02 -12.37
N LYS A 83 -10.88 4.94 -13.61
CA LYS A 83 -12.31 4.77 -13.88
C LYS A 83 -12.84 3.45 -13.33
N LYS A 84 -12.14 2.34 -13.62
CA LYS A 84 -12.48 1.01 -13.08
C LYS A 84 -12.40 1.00 -11.55
N GLY A 85 -11.46 1.73 -10.94
CA GLY A 85 -11.36 1.86 -9.49
C GLY A 85 -12.61 2.50 -8.88
N VAL A 86 -13.15 3.55 -9.50
CA VAL A 86 -14.41 4.17 -9.08
C VAL A 86 -15.60 3.20 -9.27
N GLU A 87 -15.67 2.49 -10.39
CA GLU A 87 -16.69 1.46 -10.65
C GLU A 87 -16.62 0.33 -9.60
N CYS A 88 -15.43 -0.14 -9.26
CA CYS A 88 -15.21 -1.11 -8.20
C CYS A 88 -15.71 -0.60 -6.85
N TYR A 89 -15.36 0.62 -6.48
CA TYR A 89 -15.83 1.25 -5.23
C TYR A 89 -17.35 1.27 -5.15
N GLU A 90 -18.03 1.76 -6.18
CA GLU A 90 -19.51 1.82 -6.20
C GLU A 90 -20.14 0.42 -6.06
N LYS A 91 -19.53 -0.60 -6.63
CA LYS A 91 -20.01 -1.98 -6.55
C LYS A 91 -19.86 -2.58 -5.17
N ILE A 92 -18.77 -2.27 -4.45
CA ILE A 92 -18.42 -2.99 -3.22
C ILE A 92 -18.73 -2.22 -1.93
N LYS A 93 -18.91 -0.88 -1.98
CA LYS A 93 -19.13 -0.07 -0.78
C LYS A 93 -20.31 -0.51 0.08
N ASN A 94 -21.35 -1.09 -0.53
CA ASN A 94 -22.56 -1.56 0.17
C ASN A 94 -22.61 -3.09 0.31
N THR A 95 -21.49 -3.80 0.23
CA THR A 95 -21.45 -5.27 0.35
C THR A 95 -22.02 -5.74 1.69
N PRO A 96 -23.04 -6.63 1.70
CA PRO A 96 -23.58 -7.18 2.96
C PRO A 96 -22.55 -8.02 3.72
N PRO A 97 -22.67 -8.11 5.08
CA PRO A 97 -23.76 -7.58 5.90
C PRO A 97 -23.58 -6.13 6.38
N SER A 98 -22.35 -5.61 6.41
CA SER A 98 -22.05 -4.32 7.06
C SER A 98 -21.92 -3.12 6.12
N GLY A 99 -21.79 -3.35 4.81
CA GLY A 99 -21.12 -2.40 3.94
C GLY A 99 -19.60 -2.40 4.14
N ALA A 100 -18.87 -1.66 3.33
CA ALA A 100 -17.43 -1.53 3.47
C ALA A 100 -17.08 -0.77 4.76
N LEU A 101 -16.35 -1.42 5.67
CA LEU A 101 -15.85 -0.78 6.89
C LEU A 101 -14.80 0.29 6.59
N VAL A 102 -13.99 0.03 5.57
CA VAL A 102 -12.93 0.91 5.08
C VAL A 102 -12.59 0.49 3.65
N VAL A 103 -12.13 1.40 2.81
CA VAL A 103 -11.67 1.06 1.46
C VAL A 103 -10.21 1.43 1.29
N GLN A 104 -9.43 0.50 0.72
CA GLN A 104 -8.07 0.72 0.27
C GLN A 104 -8.04 0.83 -1.26
N PRO A 105 -7.79 2.03 -1.80
CA PRO A 105 -7.82 2.24 -3.26
C PRO A 105 -6.65 1.62 -4.02
N LEU A 106 -5.53 1.39 -3.37
CA LEU A 106 -4.25 0.90 -3.93
C LEU A 106 -3.81 1.65 -5.20
N SER A 107 -4.18 2.93 -5.31
CA SER A 107 -3.80 3.85 -6.38
C SER A 107 -4.07 5.29 -5.95
N THR A 108 -3.08 6.17 -6.08
CA THR A 108 -3.25 7.61 -5.79
C THR A 108 -4.30 8.26 -6.70
N GLY A 109 -4.35 7.86 -7.97
CA GLY A 109 -5.37 8.35 -8.91
C GLY A 109 -6.79 7.96 -8.48
N ILE A 110 -6.99 6.73 -8.03
CA ILE A 110 -8.28 6.27 -7.50
C ILE A 110 -8.59 7.00 -6.19
N THR A 111 -7.63 7.12 -5.27
CA THR A 111 -7.78 7.88 -4.02
C THR A 111 -8.33 9.28 -4.28
N TYR A 112 -7.77 10.00 -5.26
CA TYR A 112 -8.23 11.35 -5.61
C TYR A 112 -9.72 11.39 -5.97
N GLN A 113 -10.20 10.41 -6.73
CA GLN A 113 -11.60 10.34 -7.17
C GLN A 113 -12.54 9.93 -6.02
N LEU A 114 -12.05 9.18 -5.04
CA LEU A 114 -12.87 8.71 -3.92
C LEU A 114 -12.97 9.74 -2.77
N ILE A 115 -12.05 10.70 -2.66
CA ILE A 115 -12.07 11.72 -1.61
C ILE A 115 -13.44 12.41 -1.47
N PRO A 116 -14.07 12.95 -2.53
CA PRO A 116 -15.38 13.57 -2.40
C PRO A 116 -16.51 12.59 -2.07
N LYS A 117 -16.35 11.29 -2.41
CA LYS A 117 -17.31 10.25 -2.13
C LYS A 117 -17.25 9.78 -0.68
N ALA A 118 -16.06 9.74 -0.10
CA ALA A 118 -15.84 9.26 1.25
C ALA A 118 -16.75 9.95 2.30
N SER A 119 -16.90 11.27 2.21
CA SER A 119 -17.75 12.05 3.13
C SER A 119 -19.24 11.86 2.86
N VAL A 120 -19.64 11.59 1.63
CA VAL A 120 -21.05 11.37 1.23
C VAL A 120 -21.52 9.98 1.64
N ASP A 121 -20.65 9.00 1.42
CA ASP A 121 -20.95 7.59 1.67
C ASP A 121 -20.61 7.16 3.11
N GLU A 122 -19.93 8.03 3.87
CA GLU A 122 -19.41 7.76 5.23
C GLU A 122 -18.52 6.51 5.28
N VAL A 123 -17.77 6.27 4.20
CA VAL A 123 -16.82 5.15 4.07
C VAL A 123 -15.39 5.69 4.17
N PRO A 124 -14.63 5.31 5.20
CA PRO A 124 -13.25 5.74 5.34
C PRO A 124 -12.37 5.28 4.18
N ILE A 125 -11.58 6.19 3.63
CA ILE A 125 -10.53 5.88 2.67
C ILE A 125 -9.20 5.78 3.42
N PHE A 126 -8.65 4.57 3.47
CA PHE A 126 -7.35 4.30 4.08
C PHE A 126 -6.32 4.08 2.98
N SER A 127 -5.56 5.13 2.67
CA SER A 127 -4.81 5.16 1.41
C SER A 127 -3.51 4.35 1.40
N MET A 128 -2.98 3.94 2.52
CA MET A 128 -1.79 3.08 2.70
C MET A 128 -0.65 3.42 1.71
N GLY A 129 -0.11 4.65 1.79
CA GLY A 129 0.96 5.11 0.91
C GLY A 129 0.53 5.54 -0.51
N TYR A 130 -0.76 5.38 -0.89
CA TYR A 130 -1.33 5.84 -2.16
C TYR A 130 -2.17 7.12 -1.99
N GLY A 131 -1.84 7.94 -0.99
CA GLY A 131 -2.66 9.05 -0.58
C GLY A 131 -2.54 10.30 -1.46
N ARG A 132 -3.41 11.26 -1.17
CA ARG A 132 -3.26 12.66 -1.55
C ARG A 132 -2.84 13.44 -0.32
N THR A 133 -1.63 14.00 -0.33
CA THR A 133 -1.08 14.67 0.86
C THR A 133 -1.94 15.83 1.34
N SER A 134 -2.53 16.63 0.43
CA SER A 134 -3.42 17.74 0.81
C SER A 134 -4.69 17.29 1.55
N ALA A 135 -5.06 16.01 1.46
CA ALA A 135 -6.19 15.44 2.20
C ALA A 135 -5.81 14.96 3.62
N ALA A 136 -4.58 15.18 4.06
CA ALA A 136 -4.16 14.89 5.44
C ALA A 136 -4.78 15.86 6.47
N ASN A 137 -5.39 16.95 6.04
CA ASN A 137 -6.13 17.85 6.93
C ASN A 137 -7.49 17.23 7.31
N GLY A 138 -7.53 16.49 8.41
CA GLY A 138 -8.74 15.81 8.89
C GLY A 138 -9.90 16.73 9.25
N LYS A 139 -9.68 18.03 9.46
CA LYS A 139 -10.77 19.01 9.64
C LYS A 139 -11.55 19.24 8.33
N VAL A 140 -10.90 19.09 7.18
CA VAL A 140 -11.50 19.28 5.85
C VAL A 140 -11.90 17.93 5.24
N PHE A 141 -11.12 16.88 5.51
CA PHE A 141 -11.28 15.54 4.94
C PHE A 141 -11.40 14.48 6.05
N PRO A 142 -12.49 14.49 6.86
CA PRO A 142 -12.59 13.63 8.06
C PRO A 142 -12.64 12.13 7.74
N TRP A 143 -12.91 11.75 6.49
CA TRP A 143 -13.01 10.36 6.03
C TRP A 143 -11.79 9.87 5.24
N VAL A 144 -10.68 10.65 5.20
CA VAL A 144 -9.48 10.29 4.44
C VAL A 144 -8.29 10.16 5.37
N PHE A 145 -7.67 8.98 5.36
CA PHE A 145 -6.55 8.64 6.23
C PHE A 145 -5.33 8.27 5.40
N ASN A 146 -4.32 9.15 5.44
CA ASN A 146 -3.02 8.91 4.82
C ASN A 146 -2.10 8.17 5.80
N PHE A 147 -1.80 6.92 5.52
CA PHE A 147 -0.95 6.06 6.34
C PHE A 147 0.12 5.39 5.44
N PRO A 148 1.34 5.14 5.93
CA PRO A 148 1.91 5.54 7.23
C PRO A 148 2.48 6.96 7.20
N ALA A 149 2.67 7.56 6.02
CA ALA A 149 3.19 8.91 5.83
C ALA A 149 2.58 9.55 4.57
N THR A 150 2.94 10.80 4.30
CA THR A 150 2.52 11.51 3.08
C THR A 150 3.68 11.65 2.11
N TYR A 151 3.39 11.84 0.83
CA TYR A 151 4.44 12.09 -0.17
C TYR A 151 5.23 13.38 0.07
N TRP A 152 4.60 14.39 0.69
CA TRP A 152 5.32 15.62 1.06
C TRP A 152 6.30 15.36 2.21
N SER A 153 5.89 14.58 3.21
CA SER A 153 6.78 14.18 4.31
C SER A 153 7.98 13.41 3.80
N GLN A 154 7.76 12.48 2.85
CA GLN A 154 8.88 11.75 2.29
C GLN A 154 9.78 12.62 1.44
N ALA A 155 9.23 13.51 0.59
CA ALA A 155 10.03 14.44 -0.19
C ALA A 155 10.94 15.29 0.72
N THR A 156 10.38 15.80 1.83
CA THR A 156 11.17 16.54 2.84
C THR A 156 12.24 15.68 3.50
N ALA A 157 11.90 14.44 3.85
CA ALA A 157 12.86 13.50 4.48
C ALA A 157 14.02 13.16 3.54
N LEU A 158 13.75 12.97 2.24
CA LEU A 158 14.80 12.69 1.27
C LEU A 158 15.73 13.89 1.05
N VAL A 159 15.19 15.12 1.01
CA VAL A 159 16.03 16.33 0.94
C VAL A 159 16.84 16.52 2.23
N GLN A 160 16.27 16.20 3.40
CA GLN A 160 17.01 16.21 4.65
C GLN A 160 18.15 15.18 4.65
N TYR A 161 17.88 13.96 4.18
CA TYR A 161 18.91 12.93 4.01
C TYR A 161 20.06 13.42 3.12
N ILE A 162 19.73 14.01 1.96
CA ILE A 162 20.75 14.60 1.06
C ILE A 162 21.55 15.68 1.80
N ALA A 163 20.88 16.57 2.53
CA ALA A 163 21.54 17.61 3.30
C ALA A 163 22.52 17.01 4.33
N ASP A 164 22.12 15.94 5.02
CA ASP A 164 22.98 15.29 6.01
C ASP A 164 24.23 14.66 5.36
N GLN A 165 24.10 14.14 4.12
CA GLN A 165 25.24 13.62 3.35
C GLN A 165 26.17 14.76 2.86
N GLU A 166 25.63 15.93 2.57
CA GLU A 166 26.37 17.08 2.03
C GLU A 166 26.95 17.99 3.13
N GLY A 167 26.62 17.75 4.41
CA GLY A 167 27.12 18.54 5.56
C GLY A 167 26.16 19.60 6.08
N GLY A 168 24.88 19.49 5.74
CA GLY A 168 23.78 20.31 6.27
C GLY A 168 22.96 21.02 5.19
N LEU A 169 21.84 21.61 5.60
CA LEU A 169 20.91 22.28 4.68
C LEU A 169 21.54 23.43 3.89
N ASP A 170 22.48 24.15 4.50
CA ASP A 170 23.19 25.27 3.83
C ASP A 170 24.12 24.78 2.71
N ALA A 171 24.60 23.53 2.78
CA ALA A 171 25.44 22.92 1.76
C ALA A 171 24.68 22.52 0.50
N LEU A 172 23.34 22.56 0.52
CA LEU A 172 22.51 22.31 -0.66
C LEU A 172 22.57 23.48 -1.65
N LYS A 173 22.99 24.67 -1.23
CA LYS A 173 23.05 25.85 -2.09
C LYS A 173 23.92 25.61 -3.31
N GLY A 174 23.32 25.76 -4.51
CA GLY A 174 23.99 25.55 -5.80
C GLY A 174 24.08 24.08 -6.24
N LYS A 175 23.68 23.12 -5.42
CA LYS A 175 23.53 21.72 -5.84
C LYS A 175 22.39 21.57 -6.83
N LYS A 176 22.42 20.49 -7.62
CA LYS A 176 21.35 20.10 -8.54
C LYS A 176 20.67 18.85 -8.05
N ILE A 177 19.39 18.94 -7.68
CA ILE A 177 18.57 17.82 -7.26
C ILE A 177 17.43 17.65 -8.24
N TYR A 178 17.47 16.58 -9.05
CA TYR A 178 16.46 16.32 -10.07
C TYR A 178 15.50 15.23 -9.62
N LEU A 179 14.27 15.28 -10.11
CA LEU A 179 13.24 14.27 -9.86
C LEU A 179 12.82 13.61 -11.17
N VAL A 180 13.09 12.32 -11.31
CA VAL A 180 12.49 11.47 -12.32
C VAL A 180 11.16 10.94 -11.77
N TYR A 181 10.03 11.27 -12.41
CA TYR A 181 8.74 10.92 -11.85
C TYR A 181 7.76 10.36 -12.88
N HIS A 182 6.96 9.41 -12.43
CA HIS A 182 5.85 8.85 -13.19
C HIS A 182 4.83 9.95 -13.50
N ASN A 183 4.52 10.18 -14.77
CA ASN A 183 3.63 11.26 -15.21
C ASN A 183 2.16 10.97 -14.88
N SER A 184 1.83 11.00 -13.59
CA SER A 184 0.51 10.73 -13.02
C SER A 184 0.25 11.59 -11.80
N ALA A 185 -0.97 11.50 -11.24
CA ALA A 185 -1.30 12.15 -9.97
C ALA A 185 -0.32 11.77 -8.85
N TYR A 186 0.09 10.50 -8.81
CA TYR A 186 1.08 9.98 -7.87
C TYR A 186 2.45 10.67 -8.03
N GLY A 187 3.04 10.59 -9.21
CA GLY A 187 4.40 11.12 -9.44
C GLY A 187 4.51 12.64 -9.31
N LYS A 188 3.38 13.35 -9.42
CA LYS A 188 3.31 14.81 -9.28
C LYS A 188 3.15 15.29 -7.83
N GLU A 189 2.86 14.40 -6.90
CA GLU A 189 2.65 14.76 -5.48
C GLU A 189 3.82 15.54 -4.85
N PRO A 190 5.11 15.17 -5.05
CA PRO A 190 6.22 15.85 -4.40
C PRO A 190 6.65 17.17 -5.05
N LEU A 191 6.21 17.46 -6.30
CA LEU A 191 6.76 18.57 -7.09
C LEU A 191 6.76 19.89 -6.33
N ARG A 192 5.60 20.36 -5.85
CA ARG A 192 5.50 21.63 -5.13
C ARG A 192 6.32 21.70 -3.86
N THR A 193 6.46 20.57 -3.17
CA THR A 193 7.29 20.50 -1.96
C THR A 193 8.76 20.65 -2.31
N LEU A 194 9.22 19.95 -3.35
CA LEU A 194 10.60 20.01 -3.79
C LEU A 194 10.95 21.40 -4.38
N GLU A 195 10.03 22.02 -5.12
CA GLU A 195 10.15 23.40 -5.63
C GLU A 195 10.29 24.41 -4.48
N ALA A 196 9.41 24.32 -3.46
CA ALA A 196 9.47 25.21 -2.31
C ALA A 196 10.75 25.01 -1.48
N MET A 197 11.24 23.77 -1.36
CA MET A 197 12.51 23.49 -0.69
C MET A 197 13.70 24.00 -1.51
N ALA A 198 13.66 23.89 -2.83
CA ALA A 198 14.68 24.45 -3.72
C ALA A 198 14.79 25.96 -3.58
N GLU A 199 13.66 26.66 -3.57
CA GLU A 199 13.62 28.10 -3.30
C GLU A 199 14.20 28.45 -1.93
N LYS A 200 13.83 27.69 -0.91
CA LYS A 200 14.25 27.93 0.48
C LYS A 200 15.73 27.67 0.72
N PHE A 201 16.28 26.58 0.16
CA PHE A 201 17.65 26.12 0.43
C PHE A 201 18.64 26.41 -0.72
N GLY A 202 18.17 26.98 -1.83
CA GLY A 202 19.01 27.47 -2.91
C GLY A 202 19.61 26.40 -3.83
N TYR A 203 19.03 25.19 -3.88
CA TYR A 203 19.42 24.19 -4.86
C TYR A 203 18.63 24.34 -6.17
N GLU A 204 19.22 23.90 -7.29
CA GLU A 204 18.52 23.81 -8.57
C GLU A 204 17.63 22.57 -8.58
N PHE A 205 16.33 22.75 -8.79
CA PHE A 205 15.38 21.66 -8.93
C PHE A 205 14.88 21.52 -10.35
N ARG A 206 14.76 20.28 -10.83
CA ARG A 206 14.10 19.97 -12.09
C ARG A 206 13.31 18.67 -12.00
N GLY A 207 12.02 18.71 -12.39
CA GLY A 207 11.19 17.53 -12.57
C GLY A 207 11.25 17.01 -14.00
N LEU A 208 11.50 15.72 -14.16
CA LEU A 208 11.62 15.00 -15.42
C LEU A 208 10.50 13.94 -15.50
N PRO A 209 9.39 14.22 -16.22
CA PRO A 209 8.29 13.27 -16.33
C PRO A 209 8.66 12.08 -17.19
N VAL A 210 8.17 10.91 -16.80
CA VAL A 210 8.22 9.67 -17.57
C VAL A 210 6.78 9.16 -17.76
N ASP A 211 6.36 8.99 -19.00
CA ASP A 211 5.01 8.56 -19.34
C ASP A 211 4.79 7.07 -19.08
N HIS A 212 3.54 6.70 -18.86
CA HIS A 212 3.11 5.32 -18.66
C HIS A 212 3.52 4.40 -19.83
N PRO A 213 3.93 3.16 -19.55
CA PRO A 213 4.16 2.54 -18.23
C PRO A 213 5.55 2.79 -17.65
N GLY A 214 6.35 3.66 -18.23
CA GLY A 214 7.66 4.03 -17.73
C GLY A 214 8.84 3.26 -18.35
N GLN A 215 8.64 2.61 -19.50
CA GLN A 215 9.70 1.88 -20.20
C GLN A 215 10.60 2.78 -21.03
N GLU A 216 10.07 3.88 -21.56
CA GLU A 216 10.79 4.78 -22.47
C GLU A 216 11.47 5.90 -21.67
N GLN A 217 12.69 5.64 -21.19
CA GLN A 217 13.43 6.57 -20.31
C GLN A 217 14.78 7.02 -20.88
N LYS A 218 15.20 6.49 -22.02
CA LYS A 218 16.54 6.75 -22.56
C LYS A 218 16.82 8.25 -22.75
N ALA A 219 15.87 9.01 -23.25
CA ALA A 219 16.04 10.46 -23.43
C ALA A 219 16.21 11.19 -22.09
N THR A 220 15.48 10.80 -21.06
CA THR A 220 15.58 11.35 -19.70
C THR A 220 16.97 11.11 -19.12
N TRP A 221 17.50 9.89 -19.22
CA TRP A 221 18.83 9.56 -18.68
C TRP A 221 19.98 10.16 -19.50
N LEU A 222 19.83 10.35 -20.83
CA LEU A 222 20.78 11.13 -21.63
C LEU A 222 20.80 12.61 -21.21
N GLN A 223 19.65 13.17 -20.83
CA GLN A 223 19.58 14.51 -20.29
C GLN A 223 20.30 14.62 -18.93
N ILE A 224 20.05 13.67 -18.02
CA ILE A 224 20.75 13.56 -16.71
C ILE A 224 22.27 13.48 -16.93
N ARG A 225 22.72 12.63 -17.86
CA ARG A 225 24.14 12.51 -18.21
C ARG A 225 24.76 13.84 -18.69
N LYS A 226 23.99 14.62 -19.47
CA LYS A 226 24.45 15.92 -19.99
C LYS A 226 24.50 16.97 -18.88
N GLU A 227 23.48 17.04 -18.04
CA GLU A 227 23.28 18.10 -17.05
C GLU A 227 23.97 17.82 -15.71
N LYS A 228 24.30 16.55 -15.46
CA LYS A 228 25.05 16.07 -14.29
C LYS A 228 24.50 16.58 -12.97
N PRO A 229 23.23 16.26 -12.62
CA PRO A 229 22.74 16.59 -11.29
C PRO A 229 23.57 15.90 -10.21
N ASP A 230 23.72 16.56 -9.06
CA ASP A 230 24.39 16.01 -7.88
C ASP A 230 23.58 14.85 -7.31
N TRP A 231 22.26 14.96 -7.28
CA TRP A 231 21.34 13.96 -6.78
C TRP A 231 20.15 13.75 -7.73
N VAL A 232 19.71 12.51 -7.83
CA VAL A 232 18.47 12.16 -8.53
C VAL A 232 17.52 11.50 -7.56
N LEU A 233 16.31 12.03 -7.46
CA LEU A 233 15.18 11.41 -6.79
C LEU A 233 14.32 10.69 -7.82
N MET A 234 13.70 9.57 -7.44
CA MET A 234 12.76 8.85 -8.30
C MET A 234 11.41 8.64 -7.62
N TRP A 235 10.35 9.13 -8.25
CA TRP A 235 8.95 8.80 -7.93
C TRP A 235 8.40 7.88 -9.00
N GLY A 236 8.92 6.66 -9.02
CA GLY A 236 8.61 5.62 -9.99
C GLY A 236 7.63 4.57 -9.47
N TRP A 237 7.09 3.78 -10.37
CA TRP A 237 6.22 2.65 -10.07
C TRP A 237 6.32 1.55 -11.12
N GLY A 238 6.35 0.30 -10.67
CA GLY A 238 6.36 -0.87 -11.53
C GLY A 238 7.61 -0.93 -12.42
N VAL A 239 7.43 -1.26 -13.69
CA VAL A 239 8.53 -1.41 -14.66
C VAL A 239 9.42 -0.16 -14.78
N MET A 240 8.88 1.02 -14.47
CA MET A 240 9.65 2.27 -14.47
C MET A 240 10.88 2.19 -13.57
N ASN A 241 10.75 1.54 -12.39
CA ASN A 241 11.82 1.49 -11.39
C ASN A 241 13.05 0.73 -11.91
N GLN A 242 12.85 -0.51 -12.37
CA GLN A 242 13.95 -1.33 -12.88
C GLN A 242 14.59 -0.74 -14.14
N VAL A 243 13.80 -0.07 -15.01
CA VAL A 243 14.34 0.61 -16.19
C VAL A 243 15.18 1.81 -15.78
N ALA A 244 14.69 2.63 -14.84
CA ALA A 244 15.42 3.79 -14.32
C ALA A 244 16.76 3.38 -13.71
N ILE A 245 16.81 2.33 -12.91
CA ILE A 245 18.02 1.81 -12.29
C ILE A 245 19.02 1.36 -13.35
N LYS A 246 18.57 0.58 -14.35
CA LYS A 246 19.42 0.12 -15.47
C LYS A 246 19.96 1.28 -16.32
N GLU A 247 19.12 2.25 -16.63
CA GLU A 247 19.54 3.41 -17.42
C GLU A 247 20.53 4.30 -16.64
N ALA A 248 20.32 4.50 -15.33
CA ALA A 248 21.27 5.22 -14.48
C ALA A 248 22.63 4.55 -14.48
N ALA A 249 22.68 3.25 -14.26
CA ALA A 249 23.92 2.47 -14.31
C ALA A 249 24.59 2.52 -15.70
N SER A 250 23.81 2.47 -16.78
CA SER A 250 24.31 2.50 -18.17
C SER A 250 25.06 3.78 -18.51
N ILE A 251 24.65 4.91 -17.92
CA ILE A 251 25.32 6.19 -18.07
C ILE A 251 26.40 6.44 -17.00
N ARG A 252 26.63 5.45 -16.13
CA ARG A 252 27.57 5.52 -15.00
C ARG A 252 27.23 6.65 -14.01
N TYR A 253 25.93 6.84 -13.74
CA TYR A 253 25.50 7.74 -12.67
C TYR A 253 25.89 7.14 -11.31
N PRO A 254 26.36 7.95 -10.34
CA PRO A 254 26.64 7.47 -8.98
C PRO A 254 25.37 6.92 -8.34
N MET A 255 25.31 5.60 -8.12
CA MET A 255 24.07 4.96 -7.65
C MET A 255 23.74 5.32 -6.20
N ASP A 256 24.72 5.63 -5.36
CA ASP A 256 24.59 6.17 -4.00
C ASP A 256 24.05 7.60 -3.95
N HIS A 257 23.94 8.27 -5.09
CA HIS A 257 23.27 9.56 -5.27
C HIS A 257 21.90 9.44 -5.97
N PHE A 258 21.39 8.21 -6.13
CA PHE A 258 20.09 7.94 -6.74
C PHE A 258 19.14 7.32 -5.73
N ILE A 259 18.09 8.07 -5.36
CA ILE A 259 17.20 7.71 -4.25
C ILE A 259 15.75 7.57 -4.75
N GLY A 260 15.18 6.39 -4.59
CA GLY A 260 13.77 6.13 -4.88
C GLY A 260 12.82 6.45 -3.72
N VAL A 261 11.58 6.71 -4.06
CA VAL A 261 10.46 6.76 -3.12
C VAL A 261 10.21 5.37 -2.52
N TRP A 262 9.44 5.24 -1.42
CA TRP A 262 9.10 3.94 -0.81
C TRP A 262 8.47 2.90 -1.76
N TRP A 263 8.01 3.31 -2.95
CA TRP A 263 7.50 2.43 -4.01
C TRP A 263 8.55 2.02 -5.04
N SER A 264 9.81 2.31 -4.80
CA SER A 264 10.87 2.14 -5.80
C SER A 264 12.09 1.36 -5.28
N GLY A 265 11.95 0.60 -4.20
CA GLY A 265 13.07 -0.11 -3.58
C GLY A 265 12.72 -1.48 -3.01
N SER A 266 11.59 -2.06 -3.43
CA SER A 266 11.28 -3.45 -3.09
C SER A 266 12.16 -4.41 -3.90
N GLU A 267 12.24 -5.66 -3.47
CA GLU A 267 12.93 -6.74 -4.16
C GLU A 267 12.46 -6.86 -5.61
N ASN A 268 11.16 -6.72 -5.85
CA ASN A 268 10.58 -6.74 -7.21
C ASN A 268 11.07 -5.59 -8.11
N ASP A 269 11.52 -4.49 -7.53
CA ASP A 269 12.04 -3.33 -8.28
C ASP A 269 13.53 -3.48 -8.57
N VAL A 270 14.33 -3.98 -7.61
CA VAL A 270 15.79 -4.00 -7.70
C VAL A 270 16.35 -5.30 -8.25
N MET A 271 15.79 -6.46 -7.90
CA MET A 271 16.27 -7.77 -8.37
C MET A 271 16.32 -7.89 -9.91
N PRO A 272 15.33 -7.40 -10.67
CA PRO A 272 15.41 -7.44 -12.13
C PRO A 272 16.51 -6.56 -12.74
N ALA A 273 17.06 -5.62 -11.96
CA ALA A 273 18.19 -4.79 -12.39
C ALA A 273 19.55 -5.44 -12.12
N GLY A 274 19.60 -6.46 -11.23
CA GLY A 274 20.82 -7.16 -10.85
C GLY A 274 21.88 -6.18 -10.34
N ASP A 275 23.14 -6.39 -10.70
CA ASP A 275 24.29 -5.58 -10.28
C ASP A 275 24.14 -4.08 -10.64
N ALA A 276 23.26 -3.73 -11.56
CA ALA A 276 22.96 -2.33 -11.87
C ALA A 276 22.29 -1.58 -10.70
N ALA A 277 21.76 -2.31 -9.72
CA ALA A 277 21.15 -1.72 -8.53
C ALA A 277 22.14 -1.48 -7.38
N ASP A 278 23.39 -1.90 -7.51
CA ASP A 278 24.37 -1.74 -6.44
C ASP A 278 24.60 -0.27 -6.08
N GLY A 279 24.41 0.06 -4.80
CA GLY A 279 24.50 1.42 -4.29
C GLY A 279 23.21 2.23 -4.38
N TYR A 280 22.18 1.78 -5.13
CA TYR A 280 20.88 2.45 -5.21
C TYR A 280 20.19 2.52 -3.85
N LEU A 281 19.65 3.68 -3.54
CA LEU A 281 18.96 3.96 -2.28
C LEU A 281 17.46 4.09 -2.47
N SER A 282 16.70 3.77 -1.43
CA SER A 282 15.24 4.00 -1.43
C SER A 282 14.74 4.34 -0.03
N GLY A 283 13.72 5.18 0.05
CA GLY A 283 12.91 5.29 1.25
C GLY A 283 12.15 3.99 1.51
N ALA A 284 11.88 3.68 2.77
CA ALA A 284 11.10 2.50 3.16
C ALA A 284 10.28 2.77 4.41
N PHE A 285 9.18 2.00 4.59
CA PHE A 285 8.39 1.99 5.82
C PHE A 285 8.80 0.87 6.78
N HIS A 286 9.50 -0.12 6.27
CA HIS A 286 9.91 -1.34 6.96
C HIS A 286 11.24 -1.84 6.38
N ALA A 287 11.88 -2.74 7.07
CA ALA A 287 13.01 -3.47 6.51
C ALA A 287 12.54 -4.46 5.43
N GLY A 288 13.41 -4.74 4.45
CA GLY A 288 13.16 -5.74 3.41
C GLY A 288 13.25 -7.18 3.93
N GLY A 289 12.86 -8.13 3.09
CA GLY A 289 12.97 -9.57 3.33
C GLY A 289 11.83 -10.19 4.12
N GLY A 290 11.87 -11.53 4.23
CA GLY A 290 10.78 -12.36 4.73
C GLY A 290 10.91 -12.85 6.18
N GLY A 291 11.86 -12.37 6.96
CA GLY A 291 12.24 -12.91 8.29
C GLY A 291 11.47 -12.34 9.48
N PHE A 292 10.25 -11.85 9.31
CA PHE A 292 9.47 -11.26 10.41
C PHE A 292 8.46 -12.24 11.02
N PRO A 293 8.16 -12.14 12.34
CA PRO A 293 7.17 -13.00 12.99
C PRO A 293 5.79 -13.03 12.31
N ALA A 294 5.35 -11.91 11.73
CA ALA A 294 4.10 -11.85 10.98
C ALA A 294 4.13 -12.77 9.73
N HIS A 295 5.28 -12.90 9.07
CA HIS A 295 5.45 -13.79 7.93
C HIS A 295 5.39 -15.29 8.36
N ASP A 296 5.94 -15.63 9.52
CA ASP A 296 5.83 -16.99 10.07
C ASP A 296 4.39 -17.34 10.42
N ASP A 297 3.64 -16.40 10.98
CA ASP A 297 2.21 -16.57 11.22
C ASP A 297 1.41 -16.74 9.92
N ILE A 298 1.73 -15.95 8.88
CA ILE A 298 1.09 -16.11 7.56
C ILE A 298 1.43 -17.48 6.97
N ARG A 299 2.70 -17.94 7.02
CA ARG A 299 3.07 -19.30 6.58
C ARG A 299 2.23 -20.35 7.29
N LYS A 300 2.17 -20.28 8.61
CA LYS A 300 1.49 -21.25 9.47
C LYS A 300 -0.03 -21.24 9.31
N TYR A 301 -0.66 -20.08 9.33
CA TYR A 301 -2.12 -19.98 9.42
C TYR A 301 -2.80 -19.81 8.05
N VAL A 302 -2.05 -19.50 6.99
CA VAL A 302 -2.59 -19.31 5.64
C VAL A 302 -2.05 -20.37 4.68
N TYR A 303 -0.73 -20.40 4.47
CA TYR A 303 -0.14 -21.28 3.45
C TYR A 303 -0.16 -22.76 3.85
N ASP A 304 0.19 -23.10 5.08
CA ASP A 304 0.16 -24.49 5.57
C ASP A 304 -1.28 -25.06 5.64
N LYS A 305 -2.30 -24.19 5.58
CA LYS A 305 -3.71 -24.55 5.45
C LYS A 305 -4.23 -24.54 3.99
N GLY A 306 -3.38 -24.23 3.02
CA GLY A 306 -3.77 -24.18 1.61
C GLY A 306 -4.64 -22.98 1.23
N LEU A 307 -4.64 -21.90 2.02
CA LEU A 307 -5.45 -20.69 1.81
C LEU A 307 -4.71 -19.58 1.07
N GLY A 308 -3.37 -19.63 1.04
CA GLY A 308 -2.53 -18.64 0.37
C GLY A 308 -2.67 -18.64 -1.14
N LYS A 309 -2.47 -17.47 -1.76
CA LYS A 309 -2.56 -17.27 -3.22
C LYS A 309 -1.22 -17.02 -3.89
N GLY A 310 -0.20 -16.69 -3.12
CA GLY A 310 1.15 -16.41 -3.60
C GLY A 310 2.12 -17.57 -3.41
N ASP A 311 3.40 -17.24 -3.44
CA ASP A 311 4.48 -18.16 -3.14
C ASP A 311 4.80 -18.12 -1.64
N ARG A 312 4.71 -19.28 -0.98
CA ARG A 312 4.96 -19.43 0.46
C ARG A 312 6.38 -19.01 0.86
N ASP A 313 7.35 -19.26 0.00
CA ASP A 313 8.76 -19.02 0.30
C ASP A 313 9.20 -17.58 0.02
N ARG A 314 8.33 -16.82 -0.65
CA ARG A 314 8.56 -15.42 -1.03
C ARG A 314 7.65 -14.43 -0.29
N ILE A 315 7.13 -14.81 0.87
CA ILE A 315 6.33 -13.89 1.70
C ILE A 315 7.22 -12.77 2.23
N GLY A 316 6.85 -11.52 1.95
CA GLY A 316 7.58 -10.32 2.35
C GLY A 316 8.53 -9.77 1.29
N GLU A 317 8.54 -10.40 0.10
CA GLU A 317 9.30 -9.93 -1.09
C GLU A 317 8.41 -9.17 -2.07
#